data_837dd42a327e7a2988af885bf77b603d
#
_entry.id   837dd42a327e7a2988af885bf77b603d
#
_cell.length_a   1.000
_cell.length_b   1.000
_cell.length_c   1.000
_cell.angle_alpha   90.00
_cell.angle_beta   90.00
_cell.angle_gamma   90.00
#
_symmetry.space_group_name_H-M   'P 1'
#
loop_
_entity.id
_entity.type
_entity.pdbx_description
1 polymer ?
#
loop_
_entity_poly.entity_id
_entity_poly.type
_entity_poly.pdbx_seq_one_letter_code
_entity_poly.pdbx_strand_id
1 'polypeptide(L)'
;MSARIRIWALAACLIGLVFVSASGFAQREKCVVDPPELHWVVDRPGEDMAPVTVGVYRNPGAGSGAIRFRMTNLVSENGHVLPPDCIEIYSGYTDHWQSFASRSDHLVLLASGQTSNEISVRLSPSVWGPAGIYRGYLESANGGAAIQLTVEIPRRARLVVEPSKISITAGLGPGTYRTNEKISITVDANHPNWTVSQSTDGLKYVGDPKPGAAAAKLWIEPEQLYVRLEGDAKFVQNLTRPVMLQGEGYTGKTFTVWIECSLGWEHLAGNYEGAIDIILAQK
;
A
#
# COMPACT_ATOMS: atom_id res chain seq x y z
N MET A 1 35.35 -43.12 52.48
CA MET A 1 35.43 -43.64 51.10
C MET A 1 34.06 -44.15 50.70
N SER A 2 33.32 -43.40 49.96
CA SER A 2 31.92 -43.67 49.55
C SER A 2 31.88 -43.95 48.09
N ALA A 3 31.57 -45.15 47.66
CA ALA A 3 31.42 -45.58 46.29
C ALA A 3 30.00 -45.22 45.81
N ARG A 4 29.89 -44.39 44.81
CA ARG A 4 28.61 -44.07 44.13
C ARG A 4 28.38 -45.04 42.98
N ILE A 5 27.41 -45.90 43.12
CA ILE A 5 26.89 -46.77 42.06
C ILE A 5 25.94 -45.94 41.21
N ARG A 6 26.26 -45.79 39.89
CA ARG A 6 25.35 -45.22 38.91
C ARG A 6 24.57 -46.35 38.23
N ILE A 7 23.28 -46.41 38.49
CA ILE A 7 22.36 -47.30 37.81
C ILE A 7 21.89 -46.58 36.52
N TRP A 8 22.21 -47.15 35.36
CA TRP A 8 21.67 -46.77 34.09
C TRP A 8 20.37 -47.52 33.86
N ALA A 9 19.23 -46.80 33.93
CA ALA A 9 17.95 -47.36 33.51
C ALA A 9 17.83 -47.18 31.99
N LEU A 10 17.92 -48.28 31.27
CA LEU A 10 17.59 -48.36 29.84
C LEU A 10 16.06 -48.32 29.72
N ALA A 11 15.51 -47.18 29.36
CA ALA A 11 14.12 -47.07 28.92
C ALA A 11 14.04 -47.48 27.45
N ALA A 12 13.65 -48.68 27.17
CA ALA A 12 13.28 -49.15 25.85
C ALA A 12 11.92 -48.53 25.48
N CYS A 13 11.94 -47.42 24.72
CA CYS A 13 10.75 -46.91 24.08
C CYS A 13 10.37 -47.81 22.90
N LEU A 14 9.39 -48.66 23.10
CA LEU A 14 8.67 -49.34 22.04
C LEU A 14 7.84 -48.30 21.30
N ILE A 15 8.37 -47.82 20.18
CA ILE A 15 7.60 -47.02 19.21
C ILE A 15 6.74 -48.01 18.43
N GLY A 16 5.51 -48.18 18.92
CA GLY A 16 4.45 -48.83 18.18
C GLY A 16 4.12 -47.99 16.93
N LEU A 17 4.64 -48.39 15.81
CA LEU A 17 4.20 -47.85 14.49
C LEU A 17 2.76 -48.34 14.28
N VAL A 18 1.82 -47.53 14.72
CA VAL A 18 0.42 -47.69 14.31
C VAL A 18 0.37 -47.18 12.87
N PHE A 19 0.47 -48.09 11.90
CA PHE A 19 0.02 -47.84 10.56
C PHE A 19 -1.48 -47.66 10.62
N VAL A 20 -1.94 -46.46 10.88
CA VAL A 20 -3.31 -46.06 10.50
C VAL A 20 -3.30 -46.10 9.00
N SER A 21 -3.79 -47.16 8.45
CA SER A 21 -4.21 -47.21 7.06
C SER A 21 -5.30 -46.17 6.90
N ALA A 22 -4.88 -44.92 6.64
CA ALA A 22 -5.74 -43.91 6.11
C ALA A 22 -6.12 -44.33 4.67
N SER A 23 -7.03 -45.31 4.58
CA SER A 23 -7.88 -45.46 3.42
C SER A 23 -8.87 -44.31 3.40
N GLY A 24 -8.36 -43.11 3.49
CA GLY A 24 -9.04 -41.92 3.01
C GLY A 24 -9.25 -42.21 1.53
N PHE A 25 -10.50 -42.40 1.15
CA PHE A 25 -10.89 -42.28 -0.24
C PHE A 25 -10.27 -40.99 -0.76
N ALA A 26 -9.15 -41.10 -1.47
CA ALA A 26 -8.58 -40.01 -2.21
C ALA A 26 -9.71 -39.60 -3.15
N GLN A 27 -10.40 -38.51 -2.81
CA GLN A 27 -11.46 -37.97 -3.65
C GLN A 27 -10.76 -37.64 -4.95
N ARG A 28 -10.89 -38.47 -5.97
CA ARG A 28 -10.19 -38.29 -7.25
C ARG A 28 -10.52 -36.90 -7.73
N GLU A 29 -9.49 -36.10 -7.89
CA GLU A 29 -9.62 -34.76 -8.45
C GLU A 29 -10.48 -34.85 -9.71
N LYS A 30 -11.54 -34.03 -9.78
CA LYS A 30 -12.48 -34.07 -10.92
C LYS A 30 -11.92 -33.38 -12.14
N CYS A 31 -10.94 -32.47 -11.95
CA CYS A 31 -10.30 -31.75 -13.04
C CYS A 31 -8.87 -31.40 -12.69
N VAL A 32 -8.12 -31.01 -13.72
CA VAL A 32 -6.80 -30.39 -13.66
C VAL A 32 -6.90 -29.00 -14.27
N VAL A 33 -6.11 -28.08 -13.79
CA VAL A 33 -5.99 -26.70 -14.28
C VAL A 33 -4.55 -26.41 -14.71
N ASP A 34 -4.38 -25.64 -15.77
CA ASP A 34 -3.06 -25.29 -16.30
C ASP A 34 -3.09 -23.87 -16.89
N PRO A 35 -2.28 -22.93 -16.38
CA PRO A 35 -1.35 -23.06 -15.25
C PRO A 35 -2.07 -23.16 -13.89
N PRO A 36 -1.45 -23.81 -12.87
CA PRO A 36 -2.02 -23.92 -11.53
C PRO A 36 -1.80 -22.67 -10.67
N GLU A 37 -1.02 -21.72 -11.16
CA GLU A 37 -0.69 -20.48 -10.46
C GLU A 37 -0.80 -19.27 -11.38
N LEU A 38 -1.39 -18.18 -10.87
CA LEU A 38 -1.45 -16.89 -11.55
C LEU A 38 -0.87 -15.81 -10.66
N HIS A 39 -0.09 -14.91 -11.26
CA HIS A 39 0.56 -13.81 -10.56
C HIS A 39 0.39 -12.50 -11.32
N TRP A 40 -0.05 -11.44 -10.61
CA TRP A 40 -0.14 -10.09 -11.12
C TRP A 40 0.59 -9.11 -10.21
N VAL A 41 1.19 -8.09 -10.81
CA VAL A 41 1.77 -6.94 -10.11
C VAL A 41 0.97 -5.71 -10.52
N VAL A 42 0.29 -5.07 -9.58
CA VAL A 42 -0.55 -3.89 -9.83
C VAL A 42 0.28 -2.63 -9.57
N ASP A 43 0.78 -2.05 -10.64
CA ASP A 43 1.66 -0.90 -10.54
C ASP A 43 0.95 0.42 -10.24
N ARG A 44 -0.32 0.55 -10.61
CA ARG A 44 -1.12 1.77 -10.38
C ARG A 44 -2.61 1.44 -10.31
N PRO A 45 -3.41 2.29 -9.63
CA PRO A 45 -4.87 2.15 -9.65
C PRO A 45 -5.41 2.27 -11.08
N GLY A 46 -6.41 1.45 -11.41
CA GLY A 46 -7.07 1.47 -12.72
C GLY A 46 -6.24 0.88 -13.86
N GLU A 47 -5.17 0.15 -13.56
CA GLU A 47 -4.38 -0.53 -14.57
C GLU A 47 -5.16 -1.72 -15.17
N ASP A 48 -5.27 -1.75 -16.49
CA ASP A 48 -5.90 -2.85 -17.21
C ASP A 48 -4.86 -3.96 -17.41
N MET A 49 -5.01 -5.04 -16.66
CA MET A 49 -4.10 -6.18 -16.69
C MET A 49 -4.48 -7.13 -17.80
N ALA A 50 -3.51 -7.57 -18.59
CA ALA A 50 -3.74 -8.54 -19.64
C ALA A 50 -4.33 -9.84 -19.06
N PRO A 51 -5.37 -10.39 -19.70
CA PRO A 51 -5.92 -11.67 -19.27
C PRO A 51 -4.92 -12.83 -19.43
N VAL A 52 -4.97 -13.77 -18.52
CA VAL A 52 -4.20 -15.01 -18.58
C VAL A 52 -5.15 -16.14 -18.97
N THR A 53 -4.78 -16.93 -19.99
CA THR A 53 -5.55 -18.12 -20.40
C THR A 53 -5.22 -19.28 -19.48
N VAL A 54 -6.25 -19.98 -19.02
CA VAL A 54 -6.15 -21.17 -18.16
C VAL A 54 -6.95 -22.30 -18.77
N GLY A 55 -6.30 -23.44 -18.98
CA GLY A 55 -6.95 -24.69 -19.38
C GLY A 55 -7.59 -25.38 -18.18
N VAL A 56 -8.82 -25.80 -18.33
CA VAL A 56 -9.57 -26.64 -17.36
C VAL A 56 -9.88 -27.97 -18.02
N TYR A 57 -9.32 -29.06 -17.49
CA TYR A 57 -9.41 -30.40 -18.09
C TYR A 57 -10.09 -31.35 -17.11
N ARG A 58 -11.07 -32.12 -17.61
CA ARG A 58 -11.77 -33.15 -16.83
C ARG A 58 -10.89 -34.39 -16.70
N ASN A 59 -10.74 -34.87 -15.49
CA ASN A 59 -10.03 -36.12 -15.28
C ASN A 59 -10.85 -37.34 -15.80
N PRO A 60 -10.19 -38.33 -16.39
CA PRO A 60 -10.86 -39.57 -16.81
C PRO A 60 -11.59 -40.22 -15.62
N GLY A 61 -12.87 -40.52 -15.81
CA GLY A 61 -13.70 -41.13 -14.77
C GLY A 61 -14.33 -40.17 -13.77
N ALA A 62 -14.16 -38.87 -13.93
CA ALA A 62 -14.69 -37.85 -13.01
C ALA A 62 -16.19 -37.57 -13.13
N GLY A 63 -16.92 -38.33 -13.94
CA GLY A 63 -18.34 -38.10 -14.24
C GLY A 63 -18.55 -36.90 -15.18
N SER A 64 -19.78 -36.74 -15.68
CA SER A 64 -20.12 -35.77 -16.72
C SER A 64 -20.70 -34.42 -16.19
N GLY A 65 -20.86 -34.25 -14.89
CA GLY A 65 -21.45 -33.04 -14.29
C GLY A 65 -20.62 -31.77 -14.55
N ALA A 66 -21.24 -30.62 -14.48
CA ALA A 66 -20.52 -29.35 -14.58
C ALA A 66 -19.49 -29.19 -13.46
N ILE A 67 -18.32 -28.64 -13.80
CA ILE A 67 -17.27 -28.29 -12.81
C ILE A 67 -17.40 -26.82 -12.52
N ARG A 68 -17.62 -26.52 -11.23
CA ARG A 68 -17.81 -25.18 -10.72
C ARG A 68 -16.64 -24.82 -9.83
N PHE A 69 -16.25 -23.55 -9.87
CA PHE A 69 -15.21 -22.99 -9.02
C PHE A 69 -15.79 -21.88 -8.16
N ARG A 70 -15.22 -21.71 -7.00
CA ARG A 70 -15.45 -20.59 -6.08
C ARG A 70 -14.14 -19.89 -5.80
N MET A 71 -14.22 -18.66 -5.38
CA MET A 71 -13.04 -17.87 -5.03
C MET A 71 -12.93 -17.67 -3.51
N THR A 72 -11.72 -17.81 -2.98
CA THR A 72 -11.39 -17.34 -1.62
C THR A 72 -11.06 -15.86 -1.68
N ASN A 73 -11.09 -15.16 -0.53
CA ASN A 73 -10.48 -13.83 -0.47
C ASN A 73 -8.99 -13.94 -0.72
N LEU A 74 -8.42 -12.92 -1.32
CA LEU A 74 -6.99 -12.73 -1.36
C LEU A 74 -6.57 -12.01 -0.08
N VAL A 75 -5.69 -12.61 0.70
CA VAL A 75 -5.29 -12.10 2.02
C VAL A 75 -3.78 -11.84 2.01
N SER A 76 -3.37 -10.65 2.44
CA SER A 76 -1.96 -10.30 2.60
C SER A 76 -1.40 -10.80 3.93
N GLU A 77 -0.08 -10.84 4.04
CA GLU A 77 0.63 -11.20 5.28
C GLU A 77 0.27 -10.27 6.45
N ASN A 78 -0.12 -9.03 6.16
CA ASN A 78 -0.57 -8.05 7.16
C ASN A 78 -2.08 -8.14 7.47
N GLY A 79 -2.79 -9.13 6.93
CA GLY A 79 -4.21 -9.34 7.16
C GLY A 79 -5.15 -8.44 6.34
N HIS A 80 -4.63 -7.66 5.39
CA HIS A 80 -5.48 -6.93 4.46
C HIS A 80 -6.13 -7.89 3.48
N VAL A 81 -7.33 -7.55 3.04
CA VAL A 81 -8.16 -8.43 2.22
C VAL A 81 -8.56 -7.72 0.94
N LEU A 82 -8.32 -8.38 -0.19
CA LEU A 82 -8.97 -8.06 -1.46
C LEU A 82 -10.19 -8.99 -1.61
N PRO A 83 -11.37 -8.44 -1.92
CA PRO A 83 -12.59 -9.23 -2.02
C PRO A 83 -12.61 -10.13 -3.27
N PRO A 84 -13.51 -11.13 -3.35
CA PRO A 84 -13.54 -12.07 -4.46
C PRO A 84 -13.85 -11.44 -5.82
N ASP A 85 -14.53 -10.30 -5.87
CA ASP A 85 -14.85 -9.57 -7.09
C ASP A 85 -13.63 -8.90 -7.75
N CYS A 86 -12.46 -8.96 -7.09
CA CYS A 86 -11.21 -8.50 -7.67
C CYS A 86 -10.72 -9.35 -8.85
N ILE A 87 -11.24 -10.56 -9.02
CA ILE A 87 -10.92 -11.46 -10.14
C ILE A 87 -12.13 -11.59 -11.08
N GLU A 88 -11.88 -11.42 -12.35
CA GLU A 88 -12.88 -11.59 -13.41
C GLU A 88 -12.50 -12.76 -14.31
N ILE A 89 -13.51 -13.53 -14.69
CA ILE A 89 -13.37 -14.73 -15.52
C ILE A 89 -14.27 -14.62 -16.74
N TYR A 90 -13.70 -14.94 -17.89
CA TYR A 90 -14.44 -15.19 -19.13
C TYR A 90 -14.35 -16.68 -19.48
N SER A 91 -15.45 -17.39 -19.36
CA SER A 91 -15.49 -18.85 -19.55
C SER A 91 -15.96 -19.29 -20.94
N GLY A 92 -16.33 -18.33 -21.79
CA GLY A 92 -16.93 -18.63 -23.10
C GLY A 92 -18.39 -19.12 -23.06
N TYR A 93 -18.98 -19.28 -21.86
CA TYR A 93 -20.42 -19.61 -21.71
C TYR A 93 -21.31 -18.39 -21.60
N THR A 94 -20.70 -17.23 -21.40
CA THR A 94 -21.35 -15.92 -21.40
C THR A 94 -20.56 -14.99 -22.31
N ASP A 95 -21.20 -13.94 -22.80
CA ASP A 95 -20.60 -12.93 -23.65
C ASP A 95 -19.95 -11.77 -22.88
N HIS A 96 -19.80 -11.92 -21.57
CA HIS A 96 -19.23 -10.92 -20.69
C HIS A 96 -18.34 -11.53 -19.60
N TRP A 97 -17.47 -10.70 -19.04
CA TRP A 97 -16.66 -11.03 -17.86
C TRP A 97 -17.56 -11.21 -16.63
N GLN A 98 -17.29 -12.25 -15.86
CA GLN A 98 -18.00 -12.57 -14.64
C GLN A 98 -17.06 -12.45 -13.45
N SER A 99 -17.52 -11.89 -12.35
CA SER A 99 -16.81 -11.85 -11.07
C SER A 99 -17.57 -12.64 -10.01
N PHE A 100 -16.91 -12.91 -8.88
CA PHE A 100 -17.53 -13.52 -7.71
C PHE A 100 -18.02 -12.41 -6.78
N ALA A 101 -19.33 -12.23 -6.65
CA ALA A 101 -19.88 -11.25 -5.72
C ALA A 101 -19.65 -11.64 -4.25
N SER A 102 -19.47 -12.95 -3.98
CA SER A 102 -19.20 -13.48 -2.63
C SER A 102 -18.42 -14.79 -2.68
N ARG A 103 -17.91 -15.22 -1.51
CA ARG A 103 -17.23 -16.54 -1.37
C ARG A 103 -18.15 -17.74 -1.63
N SER A 104 -19.45 -17.56 -1.55
CA SER A 104 -20.44 -18.61 -1.80
C SER A 104 -20.81 -18.74 -3.27
N ASP A 105 -20.41 -17.79 -4.09
CA ASP A 105 -20.71 -17.81 -5.52
C ASP A 105 -19.86 -18.85 -6.25
N HIS A 106 -20.48 -19.47 -7.24
CA HIS A 106 -19.84 -20.49 -8.04
C HIS A 106 -20.02 -20.21 -9.53
N LEU A 107 -18.91 -20.14 -10.25
CA LEU A 107 -18.93 -20.02 -11.71
C LEU A 107 -18.68 -21.38 -12.37
N VAL A 108 -19.39 -21.66 -13.47
CA VAL A 108 -19.17 -22.85 -14.27
C VAL A 108 -17.96 -22.59 -15.17
N LEU A 109 -16.87 -23.31 -14.94
CA LEU A 109 -15.67 -23.23 -15.77
C LEU A 109 -15.59 -24.38 -16.79
N LEU A 110 -16.30 -25.48 -16.56
CA LEU A 110 -16.42 -26.58 -17.52
C LEU A 110 -17.85 -27.11 -17.49
N ALA A 111 -18.55 -27.03 -18.60
CA ALA A 111 -19.93 -27.47 -18.71
C ALA A 111 -20.07 -28.98 -18.63
N SER A 112 -21.31 -29.44 -18.37
CA SER A 112 -21.61 -30.86 -18.34
C SER A 112 -21.29 -31.54 -19.69
N GLY A 113 -20.64 -32.68 -19.62
CA GLY A 113 -20.28 -33.49 -20.79
C GLY A 113 -19.02 -33.01 -21.53
N GLN A 114 -18.49 -31.82 -21.23
CA GLN A 114 -17.25 -31.37 -21.83
C GLN A 114 -16.03 -31.97 -21.12
N THR A 115 -14.96 -32.20 -21.89
CA THR A 115 -13.70 -32.77 -21.41
C THR A 115 -12.68 -31.68 -21.09
N SER A 116 -12.78 -30.54 -21.76
CA SER A 116 -11.88 -29.38 -21.56
C SER A 116 -12.58 -28.07 -21.87
N ASN A 117 -12.05 -26.99 -21.32
CA ASN A 117 -12.40 -25.62 -21.66
C ASN A 117 -11.17 -24.71 -21.44
N GLU A 118 -11.07 -23.68 -22.24
CA GLU A 118 -10.13 -22.58 -22.01
C GLU A 118 -10.89 -21.39 -21.44
N ILE A 119 -10.41 -20.86 -20.33
CA ILE A 119 -10.97 -19.68 -19.70
C ILE A 119 -9.93 -18.57 -19.71
N SER A 120 -10.39 -17.33 -19.73
CA SER A 120 -9.52 -16.19 -19.51
C SER A 120 -9.78 -15.65 -18.11
N VAL A 121 -8.70 -15.38 -17.38
CA VAL A 121 -8.74 -14.84 -16.01
C VAL A 121 -7.96 -13.53 -15.99
N ARG A 122 -8.56 -12.50 -15.42
CA ARG A 122 -7.87 -11.22 -15.24
C ARG A 122 -8.14 -10.64 -13.87
N LEU A 123 -7.29 -9.71 -13.48
CA LEU A 123 -7.53 -8.85 -12.33
C LEU A 123 -8.47 -7.70 -12.76
N SER A 124 -9.49 -7.41 -11.95
CA SER A 124 -10.37 -6.27 -12.20
C SER A 124 -9.58 -4.95 -12.16
N PRO A 125 -9.79 -4.03 -13.12
CA PRO A 125 -9.11 -2.73 -13.12
C PRO A 125 -9.37 -1.89 -11.86
N SER A 126 -10.44 -2.20 -11.12
CA SER A 126 -10.77 -1.51 -9.86
C SER A 126 -9.89 -1.94 -8.67
N VAL A 127 -9.03 -2.95 -8.84
CA VAL A 127 -8.22 -3.48 -7.75
C VAL A 127 -7.13 -2.50 -7.35
N TRP A 128 -7.27 -2.01 -6.14
CA TRP A 128 -6.27 -1.20 -5.46
C TRP A 128 -6.45 -1.35 -3.95
N GLY A 129 -5.35 -1.24 -3.21
CA GLY A 129 -5.40 -1.38 -1.76
C GLY A 129 -4.05 -1.14 -1.10
N PRO A 130 -3.94 -1.48 0.19
CA PRO A 130 -2.68 -1.45 0.90
C PRO A 130 -1.59 -2.26 0.22
N ALA A 131 -0.34 -1.79 0.29
CA ALA A 131 0.80 -2.52 -0.26
C ALA A 131 0.96 -3.88 0.42
N GLY A 132 1.27 -4.90 -0.37
CA GLY A 132 1.46 -6.25 0.13
C GLY A 132 1.35 -7.31 -0.96
N ILE A 133 1.64 -8.54 -0.58
CA ILE A 133 1.45 -9.72 -1.44
C ILE A 133 0.20 -10.44 -0.94
N TYR A 134 -0.83 -10.43 -1.74
CA TYR A 134 -2.13 -11.05 -1.46
C TYR A 134 -2.19 -12.43 -2.09
N ARG A 135 -2.60 -13.43 -1.32
CA ARG A 135 -2.72 -14.82 -1.79
C ARG A 135 -4.10 -15.36 -1.51
N GLY A 136 -4.59 -16.17 -2.44
CA GLY A 136 -5.86 -16.88 -2.34
C GLY A 136 -5.97 -17.95 -3.41
N TYR A 137 -7.17 -18.49 -3.57
CA TYR A 137 -7.39 -19.60 -4.48
C TYR A 137 -8.69 -19.46 -5.24
N LEU A 138 -8.67 -19.89 -6.49
CA LEU A 138 -9.83 -20.24 -7.26
C LEU A 138 -9.96 -21.77 -7.18
N GLU A 139 -10.92 -22.26 -6.40
CA GLU A 139 -11.02 -23.67 -6.01
C GLU A 139 -12.22 -24.35 -6.66
N SER A 140 -12.06 -25.60 -7.09
CA SER A 140 -13.20 -26.43 -7.48
C SER A 140 -14.15 -26.62 -6.31
N ALA A 141 -15.42 -26.26 -6.49
CA ALA A 141 -16.47 -26.40 -5.47
C ALA A 141 -16.70 -27.84 -5.02
N ASN A 142 -16.28 -28.80 -5.83
CA ASN A 142 -16.45 -30.25 -5.57
C ASN A 142 -15.13 -30.89 -5.06
N GLY A 143 -14.11 -30.10 -4.73
CA GLY A 143 -12.80 -30.56 -4.32
C GLY A 143 -11.88 -30.96 -5.49
N GLY A 144 -10.58 -30.93 -5.25
CA GLY A 144 -9.53 -31.36 -6.15
C GLY A 144 -8.69 -30.21 -6.69
N ALA A 145 -9.01 -29.67 -7.86
CA ALA A 145 -8.19 -28.64 -8.49
C ALA A 145 -8.34 -27.27 -7.84
N ALA A 146 -7.23 -26.56 -7.72
CA ALA A 146 -7.19 -25.18 -7.33
C ALA A 146 -6.17 -24.41 -8.17
N ILE A 147 -6.45 -23.14 -8.46
CA ILE A 147 -5.51 -22.20 -9.05
C ILE A 147 -5.08 -21.27 -7.92
N GLN A 148 -3.79 -21.25 -7.63
CA GLN A 148 -3.24 -20.29 -6.69
C GLN A 148 -3.22 -18.91 -7.35
N LEU A 149 -3.72 -17.91 -6.64
CA LEU A 149 -3.75 -16.53 -7.08
C LEU A 149 -2.82 -15.70 -6.21
N THR A 150 -1.94 -14.96 -6.84
CA THR A 150 -1.06 -14.02 -6.15
C THR A 150 -1.20 -12.64 -6.79
N VAL A 151 -1.50 -11.64 -5.98
CA VAL A 151 -1.55 -10.24 -6.39
C VAL A 151 -0.56 -9.45 -5.54
N GLU A 152 0.41 -8.85 -6.18
CA GLU A 152 1.37 -7.96 -5.54
C GLU A 152 0.98 -6.51 -5.80
N ILE A 153 0.80 -5.75 -4.72
CA ILE A 153 0.61 -4.29 -4.75
C ILE A 153 1.87 -3.67 -4.15
N PRO A 154 2.77 -3.10 -4.96
CA PRO A 154 4.01 -2.49 -4.46
C PRO A 154 3.74 -1.30 -3.55
N ARG A 155 4.69 -1.01 -2.67
CA ARG A 155 4.64 0.21 -1.86
C ARG A 155 4.79 1.43 -2.75
N ARG A 156 3.88 2.39 -2.58
CA ARG A 156 3.89 3.66 -3.30
C ARG A 156 3.50 4.79 -2.39
N ALA A 157 4.17 5.91 -2.61
CA ALA A 157 3.77 7.16 -2.01
C ALA A 157 4.03 8.31 -2.99
N ARG A 158 3.11 9.27 -3.01
CA ARG A 158 3.17 10.48 -3.81
C ARG A 158 3.03 11.68 -2.89
N LEU A 159 3.83 12.70 -3.16
CA LEU A 159 3.76 13.98 -2.50
C LEU A 159 3.38 15.06 -3.51
N VAL A 160 2.41 15.89 -3.15
CA VAL A 160 2.05 17.10 -3.89
C VAL A 160 2.12 18.28 -2.93
N VAL A 161 2.82 19.32 -3.30
CA VAL A 161 2.99 20.54 -2.50
C VAL A 161 2.61 21.74 -3.36
N GLU A 162 1.73 22.58 -2.85
CA GLU A 162 1.25 23.80 -3.48
C GLU A 162 1.09 24.92 -2.47
N PRO A 163 1.62 26.13 -2.75
CA PRO A 163 2.44 26.50 -3.90
C PRO A 163 3.89 26.00 -3.77
N SER A 164 4.64 26.01 -4.88
CA SER A 164 6.06 25.59 -4.92
C SER A 164 7.05 26.64 -4.43
N LYS A 165 6.61 27.88 -4.28
CA LYS A 165 7.39 28.99 -3.74
C LYS A 165 6.68 29.62 -2.56
N ILE A 166 7.44 30.04 -1.58
CA ILE A 166 6.90 30.76 -0.43
C ILE A 166 7.40 32.18 -0.37
N SER A 167 6.53 33.08 0.08
CA SER A 167 6.87 34.47 0.34
C SER A 167 6.24 34.93 1.65
N ILE A 168 6.96 35.81 2.35
CA ILE A 168 6.49 36.48 3.55
C ILE A 168 6.63 38.00 3.34
N THR A 169 5.58 38.75 3.57
CA THR A 169 5.60 40.20 3.55
C THR A 169 5.76 40.73 4.98
N ALA A 170 6.93 41.24 5.30
CA ALA A 170 7.21 41.86 6.58
C ALA A 170 6.76 43.32 6.59
N GLY A 171 6.01 43.72 7.59
CA GLY A 171 5.62 45.11 7.81
C GLY A 171 6.73 45.92 8.46
N LEU A 172 6.41 47.20 8.79
CA LEU A 172 7.30 48.08 9.54
C LEU A 172 7.34 47.68 11.04
N GLY A 173 8.51 47.30 11.52
CA GLY A 173 8.78 47.00 12.91
C GLY A 173 8.76 45.50 13.26
N PRO A 174 9.09 45.20 14.53
CA PRO A 174 9.15 43.84 15.01
C PRO A 174 7.76 43.22 15.08
N GLY A 175 7.67 41.90 14.78
CA GLY A 175 6.41 41.19 14.81
C GLY A 175 6.54 39.75 14.31
N THR A 176 5.42 39.07 14.41
CA THR A 176 5.27 37.74 13.80
C THR A 176 4.61 37.88 12.44
N TYR A 177 5.27 37.36 11.43
CA TYR A 177 4.82 37.39 10.04
C TYR A 177 4.66 35.96 9.55
N ARG A 178 3.80 35.78 8.58
CA ARG A 178 3.52 34.45 8.01
C ARG A 178 3.51 34.49 6.48
N THR A 179 3.58 33.34 5.87
CA THR A 179 3.45 33.20 4.42
C THR A 179 2.17 33.87 3.92
N ASN A 180 2.29 34.53 2.76
CA ASN A 180 1.15 35.22 2.11
C ASN A 180 0.06 34.22 1.72
N GLU A 181 0.45 32.99 1.38
CA GLU A 181 -0.44 31.91 1.02
C GLU A 181 -0.26 30.71 1.95
N LYS A 182 -1.32 29.94 2.09
CA LYS A 182 -1.27 28.64 2.76
C LYS A 182 -0.55 27.64 1.87
N ILE A 183 0.19 26.74 2.48
CA ILE A 183 0.86 25.65 1.79
C ILE A 183 0.02 24.38 2.00
N SER A 184 -0.43 23.78 0.91
CA SER A 184 -1.11 22.49 0.90
C SER A 184 -0.10 21.38 0.64
N ILE A 185 -0.04 20.41 1.53
CA ILE A 185 0.83 19.24 1.44
C ILE A 185 -0.07 18.02 1.38
N THR A 186 -0.17 17.39 0.21
CA THR A 186 -0.95 16.16 0.03
C THR A 186 -0.01 14.97 -0.06
N VAL A 187 -0.20 14.02 0.85
CA VAL A 187 0.47 12.72 0.86
C VAL A 187 -0.53 11.66 0.49
N ASP A 188 -0.28 10.95 -0.59
CA ASP A 188 -1.05 9.79 -1.03
C ASP A 188 -0.15 8.56 -0.98
N ALA A 189 -0.44 7.64 -0.05
CA ALA A 189 0.37 6.45 0.19
C ALA A 189 -0.51 5.22 0.41
N ASN A 190 -0.07 4.09 -0.14
CA ASN A 190 -0.76 2.80 0.05
C ASN A 190 -0.08 1.91 1.10
N HIS A 191 0.72 2.49 1.97
CA HIS A 191 1.38 1.79 3.08
C HIS A 191 1.40 2.69 4.32
N PRO A 192 1.49 2.12 5.54
CA PRO A 192 1.65 2.88 6.77
C PRO A 192 3.08 3.42 6.90
N ASN A 193 3.29 4.30 7.89
CA ASN A 193 4.62 4.73 8.31
C ASN A 193 5.39 5.53 7.25
N TRP A 194 4.79 6.63 6.80
CA TRP A 194 5.46 7.65 6.01
C TRP A 194 5.82 8.87 6.87
N THR A 195 6.87 9.57 6.46
CA THR A 195 7.28 10.83 7.07
C THR A 195 7.51 11.88 6.00
N VAL A 196 7.10 13.10 6.28
CA VAL A 196 7.45 14.29 5.49
C VAL A 196 8.50 15.05 6.25
N SER A 197 9.66 15.23 5.66
CA SER A 197 10.72 16.05 6.17
C SER A 197 10.87 17.33 5.33
N GLN A 198 11.50 18.34 5.92
CA GLN A 198 11.75 19.61 5.25
C GLN A 198 13.19 20.03 5.42
N SER A 199 13.65 20.88 4.48
CA SER A 199 14.85 21.68 4.60
C SER A 199 14.65 23.03 3.92
N THR A 200 15.38 24.04 4.35
CA THR A 200 15.37 25.38 3.75
C THR A 200 16.68 26.08 4.03
N ASP A 201 17.11 26.89 3.10
CA ASP A 201 18.24 27.80 3.30
C ASP A 201 17.79 29.16 3.88
N GLY A 202 16.51 29.30 4.24
CA GLY A 202 15.91 30.53 4.70
C GLY A 202 15.30 31.36 3.58
N LEU A 203 14.84 32.57 3.92
CA LEU A 203 14.19 33.48 2.97
C LEU A 203 15.03 34.74 2.77
N LYS A 204 15.20 35.14 1.50
CA LYS A 204 15.97 36.32 1.10
C LYS A 204 15.04 37.48 0.79
N TYR A 205 15.46 38.68 1.18
CA TYR A 205 14.78 39.93 0.83
C TYR A 205 14.76 40.11 -0.70
N VAL A 206 13.61 40.48 -1.22
CA VAL A 206 13.41 40.75 -2.65
C VAL A 206 13.21 42.24 -2.85
N GLY A 207 14.16 42.90 -3.50
CA GLY A 207 14.15 44.32 -3.83
C GLY A 207 15.46 44.97 -3.55
N ASP A 208 15.55 46.27 -3.89
CA ASP A 208 16.72 47.07 -3.64
C ASP A 208 16.64 47.70 -2.24
N PRO A 209 17.60 47.43 -1.34
CA PRO A 209 17.63 48.06 -0.06
C PRO A 209 17.81 49.60 -0.22
N LYS A 210 16.99 50.38 0.47
CA LYS A 210 17.13 51.83 0.43
C LYS A 210 18.51 52.30 0.98
N PRO A 211 19.06 53.40 0.50
CA PRO A 211 20.27 53.97 1.09
C PRO A 211 20.08 54.15 2.61
N GLY A 212 21.05 53.70 3.40
CA GLY A 212 20.98 53.67 4.85
C GLY A 212 20.59 52.34 5.49
N ALA A 213 20.17 51.38 4.73
CA ALA A 213 19.82 50.03 5.22
C ALA A 213 21.04 49.09 5.34
N ALA A 214 22.27 49.61 5.26
CA ALA A 214 23.50 48.79 5.23
C ALA A 214 23.71 47.87 6.46
N ALA A 215 23.04 48.15 7.58
CA ALA A 215 23.09 47.33 8.79
C ALA A 215 21.88 46.39 8.93
N ALA A 216 20.92 46.45 7.99
CA ALA A 216 19.71 45.62 8.09
C ALA A 216 19.96 44.18 7.61
N LYS A 217 19.31 43.23 8.28
CA LYS A 217 19.29 41.82 7.86
C LYS A 217 18.37 41.69 6.66
N LEU A 218 18.94 41.16 5.58
CA LEU A 218 18.26 40.88 4.31
C LEU A 218 17.88 39.41 4.16
N TRP A 219 17.98 38.67 5.23
CA TRP A 219 17.76 37.22 5.23
C TRP A 219 17.09 36.78 6.53
N ILE A 220 16.09 35.93 6.40
CA ILE A 220 15.45 35.24 7.51
C ILE A 220 16.09 33.85 7.59
N GLU A 221 16.77 33.58 8.66
CA GLU A 221 17.50 32.34 8.89
C GLU A 221 16.52 31.18 9.13
N PRO A 222 16.88 29.92 8.78
CA PRO A 222 16.04 28.76 9.01
C PRO A 222 15.55 28.60 10.45
N GLU A 223 16.39 29.00 11.41
CA GLU A 223 16.11 28.95 12.86
C GLU A 223 14.97 29.89 13.27
N GLN A 224 14.69 30.93 12.47
CA GLN A 224 13.63 31.89 12.71
C GLN A 224 12.28 31.47 12.06
N LEU A 225 12.29 30.38 11.30
CA LEU A 225 11.13 29.90 10.56
C LEU A 225 10.44 28.74 11.29
N TYR A 226 9.13 28.83 11.42
CA TYR A 226 8.31 27.84 12.11
C TYR A 226 7.14 27.39 11.22
N VAL A 227 6.88 26.10 11.19
CA VAL A 227 5.66 25.52 10.59
C VAL A 227 4.54 25.56 11.60
N ARG A 228 3.38 25.99 11.15
CA ARG A 228 2.12 25.90 11.91
C ARG A 228 1.08 25.13 11.09
N LEU A 229 0.48 24.11 11.69
CA LEU A 229 -0.57 23.30 11.06
C LEU A 229 -1.94 23.96 11.26
N GLU A 230 -2.74 24.06 10.20
CA GLU A 230 -4.13 24.51 10.28
C GLU A 230 -4.97 23.50 11.08
N GLY A 231 -5.79 24.04 11.99
CA GLY A 231 -6.65 23.19 12.84
C GLY A 231 -5.97 22.64 14.10
N ASP A 232 -4.63 22.77 14.22
CA ASP A 232 -3.90 22.40 15.43
C ASP A 232 -3.07 23.59 15.95
N ALA A 233 -3.69 24.40 16.81
CA ALA A 233 -3.02 25.58 17.39
C ALA A 233 -1.78 25.25 18.25
N LYS A 234 -1.62 23.99 18.66
CA LYS A 234 -0.48 23.54 19.46
C LYS A 234 0.68 23.06 18.60
N PHE A 235 0.42 22.75 17.33
CA PHE A 235 1.47 22.29 16.42
C PHE A 235 2.25 23.51 15.91
N VAL A 236 3.40 23.74 16.53
CA VAL A 236 4.38 24.74 16.10
C VAL A 236 5.74 24.06 16.12
N GLN A 237 6.40 24.00 14.98
CA GLN A 237 7.69 23.33 14.85
C GLN A 237 8.67 24.17 14.06
N ASN A 238 9.90 24.32 14.57
CA ASN A 238 10.98 24.99 13.87
C ASN A 238 11.37 24.21 12.60
N LEU A 239 11.62 24.91 11.50
CA LEU A 239 11.97 24.31 10.21
C LEU A 239 13.34 23.61 10.21
N THR A 240 14.19 23.83 11.20
CA THR A 240 15.44 23.06 11.34
C THR A 240 15.24 21.63 11.83
N ARG A 241 14.05 21.30 12.34
CA ARG A 241 13.73 19.92 12.70
C ARG A 241 13.47 19.09 11.43
N PRO A 242 14.09 17.90 11.30
CA PRO A 242 14.05 17.16 10.04
C PRO A 242 12.66 16.61 9.66
N VAL A 243 11.82 16.30 10.64
CA VAL A 243 10.48 15.72 10.37
C VAL A 243 9.41 16.77 10.63
N MET A 244 8.65 17.12 9.58
CA MET A 244 7.52 18.04 9.66
C MET A 244 6.22 17.32 10.02
N LEU A 245 5.92 16.24 9.29
CA LEU A 245 4.69 15.49 9.42
C LEU A 245 5.01 14.00 9.41
N GLN A 246 4.19 13.25 10.08
CA GLN A 246 4.22 11.79 10.02
C GLN A 246 2.79 11.26 9.97
N GLY A 247 2.60 10.11 9.38
CA GLY A 247 1.28 9.51 9.28
C GLY A 247 1.33 8.01 9.22
N GLU A 248 0.21 7.46 9.64
CA GLU A 248 -0.12 6.07 9.50
C GLU A 248 -1.36 5.98 8.63
N GLY A 249 -1.37 5.08 7.66
CA GLY A 249 -2.55 4.82 6.87
C GLY A 249 -2.31 4.78 5.37
N TYR A 250 -3.35 4.37 4.67
CA TYR A 250 -3.33 3.95 3.26
C TYR A 250 -4.10 4.90 2.34
N THR A 251 -4.55 6.04 2.85
CA THR A 251 -5.35 7.00 2.07
C THR A 251 -4.68 8.34 2.03
N GLY A 252 -4.89 9.05 0.94
CA GLY A 252 -4.39 10.41 0.77
C GLY A 252 -4.80 11.32 1.94
N LYS A 253 -3.83 12.06 2.48
CA LYS A 253 -4.03 13.07 3.51
C LYS A 253 -3.51 14.40 3.03
N THR A 254 -4.34 15.44 3.19
CA THR A 254 -3.94 16.81 2.90
C THR A 254 -3.77 17.58 4.20
N PHE A 255 -2.65 18.24 4.32
CA PHE A 255 -2.31 19.13 5.43
C PHE A 255 -2.20 20.54 4.89
N THR A 256 -2.75 21.49 5.61
CA THR A 256 -2.59 22.91 5.31
C THR A 256 -1.70 23.53 6.38
N VAL A 257 -0.60 24.14 5.96
CA VAL A 257 0.37 24.75 6.87
C VAL A 257 0.66 26.19 6.48
N TRP A 258 1.12 26.96 7.46
CA TRP A 258 1.77 28.27 7.26
C TRP A 258 3.21 28.18 7.75
N ILE A 259 4.06 29.01 7.17
CA ILE A 259 5.35 29.28 7.73
C ILE A 259 5.26 30.66 8.40
N GLU A 260 5.69 30.71 9.63
CA GLU A 260 5.74 31.93 10.44
C GLU A 260 7.19 32.26 10.81
N CYS A 261 7.48 33.54 10.96
CA CYS A 261 8.76 34.01 11.51
C CYS A 261 8.52 35.15 12.48
N SER A 262 9.41 35.27 13.47
CA SER A 262 9.48 36.44 14.37
C SER A 262 10.65 37.30 13.98
N LEU A 263 10.37 38.50 13.53
CA LEU A 263 11.38 39.46 13.06
C LEU A 263 11.52 40.61 14.06
N GLY A 264 12.76 41.08 14.25
CA GLY A 264 13.11 42.27 15.04
C GLY A 264 13.28 43.50 14.16
N TRP A 265 13.72 44.62 14.81
CA TRP A 265 14.00 45.90 14.15
C TRP A 265 15.15 45.81 13.12
N GLU A 266 15.99 44.79 13.22
CA GLU A 266 17.11 44.55 12.33
C GLU A 266 16.72 44.10 10.93
N HIS A 267 15.48 43.64 10.71
CA HIS A 267 15.00 43.20 9.41
C HIS A 267 14.31 44.34 8.65
N LEU A 268 14.51 44.39 7.35
CA LEU A 268 13.80 45.34 6.50
C LEU A 268 12.32 44.96 6.33
N ALA A 269 11.47 46.00 6.27
CA ALA A 269 10.10 45.81 5.81
C ALA A 269 10.11 45.54 4.28
N GLY A 270 9.33 44.55 3.84
CA GLY A 270 9.22 44.18 2.44
C GLY A 270 9.05 42.68 2.27
N ASN A 271 9.26 42.19 1.05
CA ASN A 271 9.06 40.81 0.70
C ASN A 271 10.34 40.00 0.90
N TYR A 272 10.15 38.82 1.48
CA TYR A 272 11.16 37.77 1.60
C TYR A 272 10.67 36.54 0.87
N GLU A 273 11.51 35.95 0.02
CA GLU A 273 11.20 34.79 -0.79
C GLU A 273 12.25 33.70 -0.61
N GLY A 274 11.84 32.46 -0.74
CA GLY A 274 12.72 31.32 -0.70
C GLY A 274 12.00 30.01 -1.07
N ALA A 275 12.77 28.95 -1.00
CA ALA A 275 12.26 27.60 -1.21
C ALA A 275 12.29 26.80 0.10
N ILE A 276 11.36 25.90 0.23
CA ILE A 276 11.38 24.82 1.21
C ILE A 276 11.36 23.53 0.44
N ASP A 277 12.38 22.72 0.60
CA ASP A 277 12.43 21.37 0.08
C ASP A 277 11.61 20.47 1.00
N ILE A 278 10.63 19.81 0.43
CA ILE A 278 9.76 18.88 1.16
C ILE A 278 9.99 17.49 0.58
N ILE A 279 10.37 16.55 1.45
CA ILE A 279 10.79 15.21 1.08
C ILE A 279 9.88 14.21 1.77
N LEU A 280 9.28 13.31 1.01
CA LEU A 280 8.53 12.18 1.51
C LEU A 280 9.45 10.97 1.64
N ALA A 281 9.57 10.46 2.85
CA ALA A 281 10.29 9.22 3.14
C ALA A 281 9.32 8.12 3.55
N GLN A 282 9.58 6.93 3.05
CA GLN A 282 8.88 5.69 3.40
C GLN A 282 9.78 4.90 4.38
N LYS A 283 9.19 4.41 5.47
CA LYS A 283 9.87 3.54 6.43
C LYS A 283 9.56 2.07 6.19
#